data_49046833370fdfede1b7a61103589a26
#
_entry.id   49046833370fdfede1b7a61103589a26
#
_cell.length_a   1.000
_cell.length_b   1.000
_cell.length_c   1.000
_cell.angle_alpha   90.00
_cell.angle_beta   90.00
_cell.angle_gamma   90.00
#
_symmetry.space_group_name_H-M   'P 1'
#
loop_
_entity.id
_entity.type
_entity.pdbx_description
1 polymer ?
#
loop_
_entity_poly.entity_id
_entity_poly.type
_entity_poly.pdbx_seq_one_letter_code
_entity_poly.pdbx_strand_id
1 'polypeptide(L)'
;MKLILAIVNNEDSAVVASALTHEKFTVTKLSTQGGFLMTGNVTFLIGAEDNDVPTVKKIIAEYSNTRRHTAHTTGSYGIGLAAGNLPEDATVPVGGATVFVLGVDSMEKY
;
A
#
# COMPACT_ATOMS: atom_id res chain seq x y z
N MET A 1 -20.99 -0.71 8.43
CA MET A 1 -19.84 0.08 8.00
C MET A 1 -18.54 -0.53 8.50
N LYS A 2 -17.53 -0.45 7.68
CA LYS A 2 -16.21 -0.99 8.02
C LYS A 2 -15.14 0.07 7.86
N LEU A 3 -14.10 -0.08 8.64
CA LEU A 3 -12.90 0.73 8.50
C LEU A 3 -11.83 -0.18 7.89
N ILE A 4 -11.27 0.25 6.78
CA ILE A 4 -10.22 -0.50 6.11
C ILE A 4 -8.91 0.23 6.37
N LEU A 5 -7.95 -0.50 6.92
CA LEU A 5 -6.62 0.02 7.15
C LEU A 5 -5.71 -0.68 6.15
N ALA A 6 -5.14 0.09 5.24
CA ALA A 6 -4.34 -0.46 4.16
C ALA A 6 -2.93 0.10 4.21
N ILE A 7 -1.97 -0.79 4.26
CA ILE A 7 -0.55 -0.41 4.26
C ILE A 7 -0.02 -0.77 2.89
N VAL A 8 0.37 0.24 2.12
CA VAL A 8 0.82 0.04 0.74
C VAL A 8 2.23 0.60 0.58
N ASN A 9 2.90 0.13 -0.44
CA ASN A 9 4.23 0.62 -0.75
C ASN A 9 4.14 2.08 -1.17
N ASN A 10 5.12 2.87 -0.76
CA ASN A 10 5.13 4.29 -1.06
C ASN A 10 5.05 4.57 -2.55
N GLU A 11 5.66 3.73 -3.37
CA GLU A 11 5.60 3.91 -4.82
C GLU A 11 4.19 3.76 -5.38
N ASP A 12 3.35 3.00 -4.70
CA ASP A 12 1.99 2.74 -5.17
C ASP A 12 0.97 3.66 -4.53
N SER A 13 1.37 4.41 -3.52
CA SER A 13 0.41 5.15 -2.71
C SER A 13 -0.42 6.15 -3.50
N ALA A 14 0.22 6.89 -4.39
CA ALA A 14 -0.51 7.91 -5.16
C ALA A 14 -1.54 7.27 -6.09
N VAL A 15 -1.18 6.17 -6.74
CA VAL A 15 -2.07 5.50 -7.67
C VAL A 15 -3.23 4.86 -6.92
N VAL A 16 -2.96 4.22 -5.80
CA VAL A 16 -4.01 3.60 -4.99
C VAL A 16 -4.98 4.66 -4.46
N ALA A 17 -4.44 5.74 -3.92
CA ALA A 17 -5.29 6.81 -3.41
C ALA A 17 -6.14 7.43 -4.51
N SER A 18 -5.56 7.64 -5.67
CA SER A 18 -6.27 8.21 -6.80
C SER A 18 -7.40 7.28 -7.27
N ALA A 19 -7.12 5.99 -7.37
CA ALA A 19 -8.12 5.02 -7.81
C ALA A 19 -9.28 4.94 -6.82
N LEU A 20 -8.99 4.94 -5.52
CA LEU A 20 -10.02 4.91 -4.51
C LEU A 20 -10.86 6.18 -4.52
N THR A 21 -10.22 7.33 -4.67
CA THR A 21 -10.92 8.61 -4.71
C THR A 21 -11.80 8.71 -5.95
N HIS A 22 -11.33 8.19 -7.06
CA HIS A 22 -12.10 8.18 -8.30
C HIS A 22 -13.40 7.40 -8.13
N GLU A 23 -13.38 6.34 -7.32
CA GLU A 23 -14.58 5.57 -7.03
C GLU A 23 -15.35 6.17 -5.84
N LYS A 24 -14.98 7.38 -5.43
CA LYS A 24 -15.67 8.15 -4.41
C LYS A 24 -15.55 7.61 -2.99
N PHE A 25 -14.51 6.86 -2.74
CA PHE A 25 -14.21 6.47 -1.37
C PHE A 25 -13.39 7.57 -0.69
N THR A 26 -13.64 7.75 0.59
CA THR A 26 -12.88 8.71 1.38
C THR A 26 -11.63 8.02 1.89
N VAL A 27 -10.48 8.60 1.57
CA VAL A 27 -9.19 8.02 1.92
C VAL A 27 -8.42 9.01 2.76
N THR A 28 -8.00 8.57 3.95
CA THR A 28 -7.17 9.39 4.82
C THR A 28 -5.79 8.77 4.88
N LYS A 29 -4.79 9.55 4.53
CA LYS A 29 -3.41 9.10 4.58
C LYS A 29 -2.85 9.41 5.97
N LEU A 30 -2.29 8.39 6.61
CA LEU A 30 -1.68 8.59 7.90
C LEU A 30 -0.21 8.94 7.71
N SER A 31 0.18 10.01 8.37
CA SER A 31 1.57 10.43 8.39
C SER A 31 2.16 9.94 9.70
N THR A 32 3.04 8.96 9.60
CA THR A 32 3.67 8.40 10.79
C THR A 32 5.13 8.73 10.81
N GLN A 33 5.71 8.78 12.00
CA GLN A 33 7.11 9.06 12.15
C GLN A 33 7.74 8.03 13.06
N GLY A 34 8.92 7.60 12.71
CA GLY A 34 9.61 6.59 13.47
C GLY A 34 8.90 5.26 13.35
N GLY A 35 9.45 4.26 13.91
CA GLY A 35 8.83 2.97 13.92
C GLY A 35 9.00 2.21 12.62
N PHE A 36 8.59 0.98 12.65
CA PHE A 36 8.89 0.07 11.57
C PHE A 36 7.96 0.21 10.37
N LEU A 37 6.84 0.88 10.53
CA LEU A 37 5.92 1.06 9.42
C LEU A 37 6.38 2.12 8.44
N MET A 38 7.43 2.80 8.78
CA MET A 38 7.85 3.95 8.02
C MET A 38 8.54 3.66 6.73
N THR A 39 9.35 2.67 6.71
CA THR A 39 10.25 2.48 5.59
C THR A 39 9.52 2.02 4.35
N GLY A 40 9.34 2.94 3.44
CA GLY A 40 8.80 2.62 2.14
C GLY A 40 7.30 2.35 2.10
N ASN A 41 6.58 2.57 3.20
CA ASN A 41 5.15 2.28 3.23
C ASN A 41 4.33 3.47 3.64
N VAL A 42 3.08 3.47 3.18
CA VAL A 42 2.09 4.49 3.52
C VAL A 42 0.86 3.77 4.03
N THR A 43 0.24 4.30 5.06
CA THR A 43 -0.97 3.73 5.62
C THR A 43 -2.17 4.60 5.30
N PHE A 44 -3.22 3.97 4.79
CA PHE A 44 -4.48 4.64 4.50
C PHE A 44 -5.57 4.15 5.43
N LEU A 45 -6.47 5.04 5.81
CA LEU A 45 -7.73 4.70 6.44
C LEU A 45 -8.84 4.96 5.45
N ILE A 46 -9.69 3.98 5.23
CA ILE A 46 -10.78 4.07 4.27
C ILE A 46 -12.06 3.61 4.95
N GLY A 47 -13.05 4.50 5.00
CA GLY A 47 -14.37 4.10 5.48
C GLY A 47 -15.18 3.57 4.33
N ALA A 48 -15.86 2.46 4.51
CA ALA A 48 -16.66 1.86 3.45
C ALA A 48 -17.85 1.11 4.03
N GLU A 49 -18.94 1.08 3.28
CA GLU A 49 -20.06 0.25 3.66
C GLU A 49 -19.71 -1.20 3.43
N ASP A 50 -20.41 -2.08 4.12
CA ASP A 50 -20.09 -3.50 4.03
C ASP A 50 -20.08 -4.00 2.59
N ASN A 51 -21.01 -3.53 1.78
CA ASN A 51 -21.11 -3.94 0.38
C ASN A 51 -19.96 -3.45 -0.47
N ASP A 52 -19.28 -2.40 -0.03
CA ASP A 52 -18.21 -1.79 -0.80
C ASP A 52 -16.83 -2.35 -0.44
N VAL A 53 -16.74 -3.12 0.64
CA VAL A 53 -15.46 -3.65 1.08
C VAL A 53 -14.77 -4.48 -0.02
N PRO A 54 -15.48 -5.38 -0.73
CA PRO A 54 -14.81 -6.12 -1.79
C PRO A 54 -14.27 -5.22 -2.90
N THR A 55 -14.98 -4.14 -3.21
CA THR A 55 -14.51 -3.20 -4.24
C THR A 55 -13.23 -2.51 -3.80
N VAL A 56 -13.20 -2.04 -2.56
CA VAL A 56 -12.01 -1.38 -2.03
C VAL A 56 -10.83 -2.34 -2.04
N LYS A 57 -11.04 -3.56 -1.60
CA LYS A 57 -9.96 -4.55 -1.57
C LYS A 57 -9.45 -4.85 -2.97
N LYS A 58 -10.35 -4.93 -3.94
CA LYS A 58 -9.98 -5.19 -5.32
C LYS A 58 -9.11 -4.06 -5.89
N ILE A 59 -9.51 -2.83 -5.62
CA ILE A 59 -8.74 -1.67 -6.08
C ILE A 59 -7.35 -1.68 -5.48
N ILE A 60 -7.26 -1.90 -4.19
CA ILE A 60 -5.96 -1.93 -3.54
C ILE A 60 -5.09 -3.03 -4.13
N ALA A 61 -5.65 -4.22 -4.31
CA ALA A 61 -4.90 -5.34 -4.86
C ALA A 61 -4.45 -5.05 -6.29
N GLU A 62 -5.30 -4.44 -7.08
CA GLU A 62 -5.00 -4.20 -8.47
C GLU A 62 -3.81 -3.26 -8.67
N TYR A 63 -3.74 -2.22 -7.85
CA TYR A 63 -2.72 -1.20 -8.01
C TYR A 63 -1.52 -1.35 -7.10
N SER A 64 -1.51 -2.39 -6.26
CA SER A 64 -0.41 -2.58 -5.32
C SER A 64 0.11 -4.01 -5.26
N ASN A 65 -0.22 -4.82 -6.27
CA ASN A 65 0.25 -6.19 -6.29
C ASN A 65 1.77 -6.25 -6.25
N THR A 66 2.28 -7.24 -5.54
CA THR A 66 3.70 -7.47 -5.49
C THR A 66 4.22 -7.75 -6.89
N ARG A 67 5.28 -7.05 -7.25
CA ARG A 67 5.96 -7.19 -8.52
C ARG A 67 7.41 -7.47 -8.25
N ARG A 68 8.15 -7.81 -9.31
CA ARG A 68 9.57 -8.03 -9.18
C ARG A 68 10.32 -7.15 -10.16
N HIS A 69 11.39 -6.55 -9.67
CA HIS A 69 12.28 -5.76 -10.49
C HIS A 69 13.62 -6.45 -10.55
N THR A 70 14.25 -6.39 -11.70
CA THR A 70 15.57 -6.95 -11.86
C THR A 70 16.58 -6.16 -11.04
N ALA A 71 17.35 -6.86 -10.25
CA ALA A 71 18.24 -6.19 -9.31
C ALA A 71 19.45 -5.54 -9.97
N HIS A 72 19.67 -5.76 -11.24
CA HIS A 72 20.85 -5.20 -11.87
C HIS A 72 20.75 -3.71 -12.12
N THR A 73 19.64 -3.13 -11.87
CA THR A 73 19.51 -1.72 -12.09
C THR A 73 20.11 -0.93 -11.02
N THR A 74 21.18 -1.36 -10.55
CA THR A 74 21.98 -0.51 -9.82
C THR A 74 21.50 0.01 -8.56
N GLY A 75 22.18 0.72 -7.99
CA GLY A 75 22.03 1.21 -6.72
C GLY A 75 20.77 1.95 -6.36
N SER A 76 19.85 2.06 -7.27
CA SER A 76 18.62 2.76 -6.98
C SER A 76 17.82 2.11 -5.86
N TYR A 77 18.13 0.91 -5.53
CA TYR A 77 17.40 0.23 -4.47
C TYR A 77 18.08 0.33 -3.12
N GLY A 78 19.15 1.05 -3.06
CA GLY A 78 19.85 1.16 -1.81
C GLY A 78 20.47 -0.14 -1.33
N ILE A 79 20.53 -1.11 -2.18
CA ILE A 79 21.11 -2.39 -1.85
C ILE A 79 22.36 -2.65 -2.65
N GLY A 80 23.07 -1.60 -2.94
CA GLY A 80 24.28 -1.73 -3.70
C GLY A 80 25.23 -2.73 -3.10
N LEU A 81 25.25 -2.82 -1.80
CA LEU A 81 26.08 -3.79 -1.13
C LEU A 81 25.70 -5.20 -1.49
N ALA A 82 24.40 -5.46 -1.44
CA ALA A 82 23.93 -6.79 -1.75
C ALA A 82 23.97 -7.05 -3.23
N ALA A 83 23.87 -6.00 -4.02
CA ALA A 83 23.82 -6.17 -5.45
C ALA A 83 25.06 -6.86 -5.99
N GLY A 84 26.18 -6.62 -5.37
CA GLY A 84 27.39 -7.26 -5.82
C GLY A 84 27.38 -8.76 -5.62
N ASN A 85 26.50 -9.24 -4.79
CA ASN A 85 26.43 -10.67 -4.48
C ASN A 85 25.20 -11.33 -5.09
N LEU A 86 24.40 -10.58 -5.82
CA LEU A 86 23.19 -11.12 -6.43
C LEU A 86 23.47 -11.65 -7.82
N PRO A 87 22.78 -12.70 -8.23
CA PRO A 87 22.87 -13.15 -9.61
C PRO A 87 22.40 -12.07 -10.55
N GLU A 88 22.87 -12.11 -11.78
CA GLU A 88 22.48 -11.10 -12.75
C GLU A 88 20.99 -11.03 -12.97
N ASP A 89 20.34 -12.16 -12.87
CA ASP A 89 18.90 -12.23 -13.10
C ASP A 89 18.10 -12.19 -11.80
N ALA A 90 18.72 -11.82 -10.72
CA ALA A 90 18.02 -11.73 -9.45
C ALA A 90 16.98 -10.62 -9.51
N THR A 91 15.86 -10.85 -8.84
CA THR A 91 14.78 -9.85 -8.75
C THR A 91 14.46 -9.61 -7.29
N VAL A 92 13.91 -8.44 -7.03
CA VAL A 92 13.46 -8.10 -5.69
C VAL A 92 11.97 -7.81 -5.74
N PRO A 93 11.23 -8.21 -4.70
CA PRO A 93 9.80 -7.93 -4.67
C PRO A 93 9.57 -6.44 -4.43
N VAL A 94 8.62 -5.89 -5.15
CA VAL A 94 8.25 -4.50 -5.04
C VAL A 94 6.74 -4.43 -4.98
N GLY A 95 6.22 -3.59 -4.13
CA GLY A 95 4.79 -3.41 -4.02
C GLY A 95 4.16 -4.35 -3.01
N GLY A 96 2.89 -4.61 -3.19
CA GLY A 96 2.12 -5.39 -2.26
C GLY A 96 1.42 -4.51 -1.25
N ALA A 97 0.45 -5.08 -0.55
CA ALA A 97 -0.30 -4.34 0.44
C ALA A 97 -0.78 -5.27 1.53
N THR A 98 -0.93 -4.71 2.71
CA THR A 98 -1.55 -5.42 3.83
C THR A 98 -2.84 -4.69 4.15
N VAL A 99 -3.93 -5.41 4.21
CA VAL A 99 -5.25 -4.81 4.39
C VAL A 99 -5.92 -5.44 5.60
N PHE A 100 -6.35 -4.58 6.51
CA PHE A 100 -7.16 -4.99 7.66
C PHE A 100 -8.55 -4.41 7.51
N VAL A 101 -9.56 -5.21 7.79
CA VAL A 101 -10.94 -4.75 7.77
C VAL A 101 -11.48 -4.87 9.18
N LEU A 102 -11.93 -3.73 9.73
CA LEU A 102 -12.42 -3.69 11.10
C LEU A 102 -13.87 -3.22 11.12
N GLY A 103 -14.64 -3.77 12.05
CA GLY A 103 -16.00 -3.30 12.25
C GLY A 103 -15.99 -1.93 12.92
N VAL A 104 -16.94 -1.09 12.55
CA VAL A 104 -17.10 0.23 13.15
C VAL A 104 -18.38 0.22 13.98
N ASP A 105 -18.26 0.43 15.28
CA ASP A 105 -19.41 0.44 16.15
C ASP A 105 -20.22 1.73 16.00
N SER A 106 -19.54 2.83 15.82
CA SER A 106 -20.22 4.09 15.55
C SER A 106 -19.26 5.06 14.86
N MET A 107 -19.82 6.00 14.13
CA MET A 107 -19.04 7.04 13.49
C MET A 107 -19.89 8.31 13.48
N GLU A 108 -19.32 9.38 13.99
CA GLU A 108 -19.96 10.68 13.97
C GLU A 108 -19.09 11.67 13.21
N LYS A 109 -19.75 12.54 12.47
CA LYS A 109 -19.06 13.59 11.75
C LYS A 109 -19.69 14.92 12.17
N TYR A 110 -18.91 15.73 12.82
CA TYR A 110 -19.40 16.99 13.40
C TYR A 110 -19.23 18.16 12.46
#